data_89a07e79133dd688b8ccecfee22ce4fd
#
_entry.id   89a07e79133dd688b8ccecfee22ce4fd
#
_cell.length_a   1.000
_cell.length_b   1.000
_cell.length_c   1.000
_cell.angle_alpha   90.00
_cell.angle_beta   90.00
_cell.angle_gamma   90.00
#
_symmetry.space_group_name_H-M   'P 1'
#
loop_
_entity.id
_entity.type
_entity.pdbx_description
1 polymer ?
#
loop_
_entity_poly.entity_id
_entity_poly.type
_entity_poly.pdbx_seq_one_letter_code
_entity_poly.pdbx_strand_id
1 'polypeptide(L)'
;VARLLLDGVQPEQILCLTYTKAAAAEMKNRLFDRLGKWAMLADKELNFSLLEMGVHTQLGTEELKKARTLFARAIEVPGGLKIQTIHAFCASLLRKFPLEAGISPQFRELDERGQRELYLKVLEQISRDKLTQESFEHFLEIANASNWEEIILKIVSKRHVFSKNKSRVEIFEAFN
;
A
#
# COMPACT_ATOMS: atom_id res chain seq x y z
N VAL A 1 6.11 1.73 17.09
CA VAL A 1 7.33 1.04 16.57
C VAL A 1 8.47 1.16 17.57
N ALA A 2 8.94 2.36 17.91
CA ALA A 2 10.06 2.54 18.83
C ALA A 2 9.86 1.80 20.17
N ARG A 3 8.64 1.82 20.73
CA ARG A 3 8.30 1.09 21.95
C ARG A 3 8.44 -0.43 21.77
N LEU A 4 7.94 -0.99 20.67
CA LEU A 4 8.08 -2.44 20.38
C LEU A 4 9.55 -2.86 20.27
N LEU A 5 10.38 -2.01 19.66
CA LEU A 5 11.83 -2.26 19.57
C LEU A 5 12.50 -2.25 20.95
N LEU A 6 12.12 -1.33 21.84
CA LEU A 6 12.57 -1.30 23.23
C LEU A 6 12.16 -2.55 23.99
N ASP A 7 10.93 -3.00 23.82
CA ASP A 7 10.39 -4.21 24.44
C ASP A 7 11.03 -5.49 23.86
N GLY A 8 11.95 -5.36 22.89
CA GLY A 8 12.76 -6.45 22.35
C GLY A 8 12.18 -7.14 21.13
N VAL A 9 11.05 -6.64 20.59
CA VAL A 9 10.50 -7.16 19.33
C VAL A 9 11.52 -6.95 18.21
N GLN A 10 11.76 -7.99 17.42
CA GLN A 10 12.71 -7.88 16.31
C GLN A 10 12.14 -6.97 15.22
N PRO A 11 12.97 -6.11 14.59
CA PRO A 11 12.52 -5.19 13.54
C PRO A 11 11.79 -5.90 12.40
N GLU A 12 12.20 -7.11 12.04
CA GLU A 12 11.61 -7.93 10.97
C GLU A 12 10.18 -8.39 11.27
N GLN A 13 9.81 -8.45 12.56
CA GLN A 13 8.48 -8.83 13.03
C GLN A 13 7.49 -7.65 13.06
N ILE A 14 7.99 -6.42 12.83
CA ILE A 14 7.17 -5.22 12.88
C ILE A 14 6.77 -4.82 11.45
N LEU A 15 5.47 -4.83 11.17
CA LEU A 15 4.89 -4.34 9.93
C LEU A 15 4.05 -3.10 10.19
N CYS A 16 4.39 -1.99 9.53
CA CYS A 16 3.62 -0.75 9.57
C CYS A 16 3.03 -0.47 8.19
N LEU A 17 1.71 -0.33 8.13
CA LEU A 17 0.99 -0.07 6.91
C LEU A 17 0.41 1.34 6.90
N THR A 18 0.52 2.01 5.75
CA THR A 18 -0.03 3.34 5.50
C THR A 18 -0.80 3.35 4.17
N TYR A 19 -1.60 4.40 3.95
CA TYR A 19 -2.29 4.57 2.67
C TYR A 19 -1.40 5.23 1.61
N THR A 20 -0.50 6.14 2.00
CA THR A 20 0.31 6.93 1.07
C THR A 20 1.81 6.66 1.24
N LYS A 21 2.56 6.79 0.14
CA LYS A 21 4.02 6.72 0.16
C LYS A 21 4.63 7.81 1.04
N ALA A 22 4.05 9.02 1.02
CA ALA A 22 4.49 10.14 1.85
C ALA A 22 4.35 9.82 3.35
N ALA A 23 3.22 9.25 3.78
CA ALA A 23 3.02 8.85 5.18
C ALA A 23 3.99 7.73 5.60
N ALA A 24 4.29 6.78 4.72
CA ALA A 24 5.29 5.75 5.00
C ALA A 24 6.69 6.33 5.17
N ALA A 25 7.10 7.25 4.29
CA ALA A 25 8.38 7.95 4.37
C ALA A 25 8.49 8.80 5.64
N GLU A 26 7.44 9.57 5.97
CA GLU A 26 7.37 10.38 7.18
C GLU A 26 7.47 9.54 8.46
N MET A 27 6.74 8.42 8.52
CA MET A 27 6.82 7.49 9.65
C MET A 27 8.24 6.93 9.82
N LYS A 28 8.88 6.57 8.70
CA LYS A 28 10.26 6.07 8.67
C LYS A 28 11.24 7.13 9.16
N ASN A 29 11.14 8.36 8.65
CA ASN A 29 12.02 9.46 9.04
C ASN A 29 11.88 9.78 10.54
N ARG A 30 10.65 9.94 11.04
CA ARG A 30 10.41 10.18 12.47
C ARG A 30 10.94 9.08 13.37
N LEU A 31 10.86 7.82 12.93
CA LEU A 31 11.44 6.72 13.69
C LEU A 31 12.95 6.83 13.75
N PHE A 32 13.63 7.01 12.61
CA PHE A 32 15.08 7.12 12.57
C PHE A 32 15.60 8.37 13.29
N ASP A 33 14.93 9.51 13.16
CA ASP A 33 15.27 10.73 13.90
C ASP A 33 15.21 10.49 15.42
N ARG A 34 14.18 9.80 15.89
CA ARG A 34 14.02 9.46 17.30
C ARG A 34 15.10 8.51 17.79
N LEU A 35 15.32 7.41 17.06
CA LEU A 35 16.34 6.42 17.43
C LEU A 35 17.76 7.02 17.33
N GLY A 36 18.01 7.88 16.36
CA GLY A 36 19.28 8.61 16.22
C GLY A 36 19.52 9.56 17.40
N LYS A 37 18.49 10.31 17.83
CA LYS A 37 18.57 11.14 19.03
C LYS A 37 18.92 10.29 20.26
N TRP A 38 18.24 9.15 20.46
CA TRP A 38 18.53 8.28 21.59
C TRP A 38 19.98 7.74 21.62
N ALA A 39 20.55 7.50 20.45
CA ALA A 39 21.94 7.08 20.35
C ALA A 39 22.94 8.12 20.88
N MET A 40 22.56 9.42 20.85
CA MET A 40 23.44 10.56 21.18
C MET A 40 23.16 11.19 22.54
N LEU A 41 21.98 10.95 23.14
CA LEU A 41 21.59 11.58 24.41
C LEU A 41 22.41 11.05 25.58
N ALA A 42 22.70 11.93 26.57
CA ALA A 42 23.22 11.53 27.85
C ALA A 42 22.20 10.68 28.65
N ASP A 43 22.66 9.89 29.62
CA ASP A 43 21.81 8.94 30.36
C ASP A 43 20.55 9.56 30.97
N LYS A 44 20.68 10.77 31.57
CA LYS A 44 19.56 11.47 32.20
C LYS A 44 18.51 11.90 31.20
N GLU A 45 18.95 12.44 30.07
CA GLU A 45 18.07 12.93 28.99
C GLU A 45 17.40 11.76 28.26
N LEU A 46 18.16 10.69 28.03
CA LEU A 46 17.63 9.45 27.42
C LEU A 46 16.55 8.85 28.31
N ASN A 47 16.81 8.75 29.60
CA ASN A 47 15.84 8.21 30.57
C ASN A 47 14.55 9.04 30.59
N PHE A 48 14.66 10.37 30.56
CA PHE A 48 13.50 11.27 30.46
C PHE A 48 12.71 11.03 29.16
N SER A 49 13.39 10.95 28.02
CA SER A 49 12.76 10.69 26.72
C SER A 49 12.05 9.32 26.67
N LEU A 50 12.59 8.32 27.37
CA LEU A 50 11.97 7.00 27.46
C LEU A 50 10.75 6.98 28.40
N LEU A 51 10.79 7.75 29.49
CA LEU A 51 9.65 7.95 30.40
C LEU A 51 8.47 8.64 29.67
N GLU A 52 8.73 9.65 28.84
CA GLU A 52 7.70 10.29 28.01
C GLU A 52 7.01 9.31 27.04
N MET A 53 7.67 8.24 26.66
CA MET A 53 7.09 7.19 25.82
C MET A 53 6.30 6.12 26.60
N GLY A 54 6.09 6.34 27.90
CA GLY A 54 5.34 5.42 28.75
C GLY A 54 6.16 4.25 29.28
N VAL A 55 7.48 4.36 29.34
CA VAL A 55 8.32 3.43 30.11
C VAL A 55 8.19 3.84 31.58
N HIS A 56 7.47 3.07 32.38
CA HIS A 56 7.07 3.47 33.75
C HIS A 56 8.12 3.21 34.83
N THR A 57 9.28 2.67 34.49
CA THR A 57 10.37 2.40 35.42
C THR A 57 11.63 3.13 34.99
N GLN A 58 12.39 3.63 35.99
CA GLN A 58 13.75 4.11 35.76
C GLN A 58 14.57 2.95 35.18
N LEU A 59 15.09 3.16 33.99
CA LEU A 59 15.86 2.14 33.30
C LEU A 59 17.29 2.11 33.85
N GLY A 60 17.82 0.91 34.03
CA GLY A 60 19.21 0.71 34.37
C GLY A 60 20.18 0.95 33.22
N THR A 61 21.46 0.89 33.48
CA THR A 61 22.52 1.14 32.51
C THR A 61 22.42 0.21 31.28
N GLU A 62 22.02 -1.03 31.46
CA GLU A 62 21.90 -1.99 30.35
C GLU A 62 20.73 -1.68 29.42
N GLU A 63 19.59 -1.26 29.96
CA GLU A 63 18.43 -0.84 29.16
C GLU A 63 18.75 0.43 28.36
N LEU A 64 19.47 1.38 28.95
CA LEU A 64 19.91 2.58 28.23
C LEU A 64 20.89 2.24 27.10
N LYS A 65 21.85 1.33 27.34
CA LYS A 65 22.71 0.83 26.26
C LYS A 65 21.91 0.16 25.16
N LYS A 66 20.94 -0.68 25.51
CA LYS A 66 20.04 -1.32 24.53
C LYS A 66 19.28 -0.28 23.71
N ALA A 67 18.73 0.76 24.35
CA ALA A 67 18.03 1.84 23.64
C ALA A 67 18.94 2.54 22.59
N ARG A 68 20.20 2.82 22.94
CA ARG A 68 21.18 3.42 22.02
C ARG A 68 21.51 2.53 20.83
N THR A 69 21.51 1.21 20.98
CA THR A 69 21.82 0.28 19.88
C THR A 69 20.65 0.11 18.90
N LEU A 70 19.43 0.55 19.24
CA LEU A 70 18.24 0.38 18.40
C LEU A 70 18.36 1.08 17.04
N PHE A 71 19.08 2.20 16.98
CA PHE A 71 19.32 2.90 15.72
C PHE A 71 20.13 2.04 14.74
N ALA A 72 21.26 1.50 15.21
CA ALA A 72 22.09 0.60 14.40
C ALA A 72 21.31 -0.64 13.98
N ARG A 73 20.63 -1.29 14.93
CA ARG A 73 19.81 -2.47 14.64
C ARG A 73 18.70 -2.19 13.61
N ALA A 74 18.06 -1.01 13.65
CA ALA A 74 17.01 -0.65 12.71
C ALA A 74 17.55 -0.38 11.30
N ILE A 75 18.80 0.10 11.16
CA ILE A 75 19.46 0.33 9.87
C ILE A 75 19.95 -0.99 9.26
N GLU A 76 20.48 -1.87 10.09
CA GLU A 76 21.09 -3.14 9.66
C GLU A 76 20.08 -4.22 9.25
N VAL A 77 18.78 -3.95 9.38
CA VAL A 77 17.72 -4.91 9.00
C VAL A 77 17.82 -5.26 7.50
N PRO A 78 17.99 -6.54 7.15
CA PRO A 78 17.99 -6.97 5.76
C PRO A 78 16.68 -6.60 5.05
N GLY A 79 16.77 -5.81 3.97
CA GLY A 79 15.59 -5.28 3.26
C GLY A 79 14.92 -4.09 3.95
N GLY A 80 15.46 -3.60 5.08
CA GLY A 80 14.96 -2.44 5.82
C GLY A 80 13.71 -2.72 6.65
N LEU A 81 13.30 -1.73 7.43
CA LEU A 81 12.06 -1.79 8.20
C LEU A 81 10.83 -1.87 7.28
N LYS A 82 9.89 -2.76 7.60
CA LYS A 82 8.65 -2.96 6.83
C LYS A 82 7.63 -1.85 7.12
N ILE A 83 8.00 -0.62 6.77
CA ILE A 83 7.13 0.57 6.82
C ILE A 83 6.78 0.90 5.37
N GLN A 84 5.56 0.60 4.95
CA GLN A 84 5.16 0.64 3.55
C GLN A 84 3.66 0.89 3.36
N THR A 85 3.25 1.16 2.12
CA THR A 85 1.83 1.26 1.82
C THR A 85 1.16 -0.11 1.77
N ILE A 86 -0.17 -0.15 1.96
CA ILE A 86 -0.96 -1.37 1.82
C ILE A 86 -0.74 -1.99 0.43
N HIS A 87 -0.74 -1.19 -0.63
CA HIS A 87 -0.49 -1.67 -2.00
C HIS A 87 0.90 -2.31 -2.14
N ALA A 88 1.95 -1.66 -1.62
CA ALA A 88 3.30 -2.22 -1.66
C ALA A 88 3.40 -3.54 -0.87
N PHE A 89 2.69 -3.64 0.25
CA PHE A 89 2.60 -4.89 1.01
C PHE A 89 1.92 -5.99 0.19
N CYS A 90 0.74 -5.71 -0.40
CA CYS A 90 0.02 -6.67 -1.24
C CYS A 90 0.89 -7.13 -2.43
N ALA A 91 1.56 -6.21 -3.11
CA ALA A 91 2.48 -6.56 -4.20
C ALA A 91 3.66 -7.42 -3.74
N SER A 92 4.21 -7.14 -2.54
CA SER A 92 5.29 -7.96 -1.97
C SER A 92 4.82 -9.38 -1.63
N LEU A 93 3.57 -9.51 -1.17
CA LEU A 93 2.94 -10.79 -0.89
C LEU A 93 2.71 -11.61 -2.17
N LEU A 94 2.15 -10.97 -3.19
CA LEU A 94 1.93 -11.58 -4.50
C LEU A 94 3.24 -12.06 -5.16
N ARG A 95 4.35 -11.32 -4.97
CA ARG A 95 5.68 -11.76 -5.45
C ARG A 95 6.23 -12.97 -4.70
N LYS A 96 5.79 -13.20 -3.47
CA LYS A 96 6.19 -14.39 -2.68
C LYS A 96 5.38 -15.63 -3.05
N PHE A 97 4.13 -15.43 -3.44
CA PHE A 97 3.16 -16.50 -3.72
C PHE A 97 2.50 -16.33 -5.10
N PRO A 98 3.29 -16.21 -6.18
CA PRO A 98 2.75 -15.92 -7.51
C PRO A 98 1.92 -17.06 -8.07
N LEU A 99 2.30 -18.31 -7.79
CA LEU A 99 1.60 -19.49 -8.30
C LEU A 99 0.23 -19.64 -7.64
N GLU A 100 0.15 -19.45 -6.33
CA GLU A 100 -1.09 -19.48 -5.56
C GLU A 100 -2.05 -18.37 -5.99
N ALA A 101 -1.49 -17.22 -6.37
CA ALA A 101 -2.26 -16.07 -6.88
C ALA A 101 -2.63 -16.21 -8.36
N GLY A 102 -2.11 -17.22 -9.09
CA GLY A 102 -2.34 -17.39 -10.51
C GLY A 102 -1.79 -16.25 -11.38
N ILE A 103 -0.70 -15.61 -10.95
CA ILE A 103 -0.07 -14.47 -11.65
C ILE A 103 1.36 -14.78 -12.06
N SER A 104 1.87 -14.08 -13.07
CA SER A 104 3.27 -14.18 -13.46
C SER A 104 4.18 -13.66 -12.33
N PRO A 105 5.28 -14.38 -12.00
CA PRO A 105 6.27 -13.86 -11.04
C PRO A 105 6.88 -12.51 -11.43
N GLN A 106 6.87 -12.19 -12.72
CA GLN A 106 7.38 -10.94 -13.28
C GLN A 106 6.30 -9.87 -13.47
N PHE A 107 5.16 -9.99 -12.79
CA PHE A 107 4.10 -9.00 -12.90
C PHE A 107 4.58 -7.60 -12.51
N ARG A 108 4.02 -6.61 -13.19
CA ARG A 108 4.24 -5.19 -12.87
C ARG A 108 2.93 -4.56 -12.47
N GLU A 109 2.98 -3.73 -11.44
CA GLU A 109 1.88 -2.87 -11.09
C GLU A 109 1.74 -1.77 -12.15
N LEU A 110 0.52 -1.55 -12.63
CA LEU A 110 0.24 -0.41 -13.50
C LEU A 110 0.01 0.83 -12.64
N ASP A 111 0.70 1.90 -12.99
CA ASP A 111 0.34 3.23 -12.52
C ASP A 111 -0.93 3.75 -13.26
N GLU A 112 -1.46 4.89 -12.84
CA GLU A 112 -2.67 5.47 -13.44
C GLU A 112 -2.51 5.70 -14.95
N ARG A 113 -1.32 6.10 -15.39
CA ARG A 113 -1.03 6.31 -16.80
C ARG A 113 -1.03 4.98 -17.58
N GLY A 114 -0.32 3.97 -17.09
CA GLY A 114 -0.27 2.65 -17.71
C GLY A 114 -1.63 1.99 -17.75
N GLN A 115 -2.45 2.19 -16.71
CA GLN A 115 -3.82 1.72 -16.68
C GLN A 115 -4.67 2.39 -17.76
N ARG A 116 -4.57 3.71 -17.90
CA ARG A 116 -5.28 4.45 -18.95
C ARG A 116 -4.86 4.03 -20.36
N GLU A 117 -3.56 3.88 -20.60
CA GLU A 117 -3.03 3.38 -21.88
C GLU A 117 -3.55 1.97 -22.21
N LEU A 118 -3.64 1.10 -21.21
CA LEU A 118 -4.21 -0.24 -21.38
C LEU A 118 -5.69 -0.17 -21.74
N TYR A 119 -6.47 0.66 -21.05
CA TYR A 119 -7.89 0.84 -21.36
C TYR A 119 -8.11 1.33 -22.79
N LEU A 120 -7.35 2.32 -23.26
CA LEU A 120 -7.46 2.82 -24.64
C LEU A 120 -7.16 1.72 -25.67
N LYS A 121 -6.13 0.90 -25.44
CA LYS A 121 -5.83 -0.24 -26.31
C LYS A 121 -6.96 -1.28 -26.37
N VAL A 122 -7.55 -1.59 -25.21
CA VAL A 122 -8.68 -2.53 -25.14
C VAL A 122 -9.90 -1.95 -25.87
N LEU A 123 -10.20 -0.67 -25.69
CA LEU A 123 -11.30 -0.01 -26.40
C LEU A 123 -11.10 0.02 -27.90
N GLU A 124 -9.87 0.26 -28.38
CA GLU A 124 -9.52 0.18 -29.78
C GLU A 124 -9.72 -1.26 -30.34
N GLN A 125 -9.38 -2.29 -29.56
CA GLN A 125 -9.66 -3.68 -29.97
C GLN A 125 -11.16 -3.96 -30.03
N ILE A 126 -11.94 -3.54 -29.05
CA ILE A 126 -13.40 -3.71 -29.00
C ILE A 126 -14.07 -3.01 -30.20
N SER A 127 -13.62 -1.83 -30.58
CA SER A 127 -14.17 -1.08 -31.74
C SER A 127 -13.87 -1.71 -33.09
N ARG A 128 -12.82 -2.53 -33.17
CA ARG A 128 -12.42 -3.22 -34.41
C ARG A 128 -12.93 -4.66 -34.50
N ASP A 129 -13.31 -5.26 -33.40
CA ASP A 129 -13.79 -6.65 -33.36
C ASP A 129 -15.25 -6.71 -33.80
N LYS A 130 -15.51 -7.45 -34.88
CA LYS A 130 -16.83 -7.63 -35.49
C LYS A 130 -17.91 -8.14 -34.52
N LEU A 131 -17.50 -8.88 -33.45
CA LEU A 131 -18.43 -9.42 -32.46
C LEU A 131 -18.90 -8.36 -31.47
N THR A 132 -18.09 -7.33 -31.20
CA THR A 132 -18.35 -6.32 -30.18
C THR A 132 -18.64 -4.93 -30.75
N GLN A 133 -18.29 -4.71 -32.02
CA GLN A 133 -18.41 -3.42 -32.69
C GLN A 133 -19.84 -2.85 -32.64
N GLU A 134 -20.84 -3.63 -33.04
CA GLU A 134 -22.23 -3.22 -33.06
C GLU A 134 -22.73 -2.81 -31.65
N SER A 135 -22.38 -3.59 -30.63
CA SER A 135 -22.72 -3.27 -29.25
C SER A 135 -22.01 -2.03 -28.74
N PHE A 136 -20.77 -1.80 -29.20
CA PHE A 136 -20.00 -0.62 -28.84
C PHE A 136 -20.53 0.64 -29.52
N GLU A 137 -20.90 0.56 -30.80
CA GLU A 137 -21.55 1.67 -31.53
C GLU A 137 -22.88 2.05 -30.87
N HIS A 138 -23.72 1.06 -30.54
CA HIS A 138 -24.97 1.31 -29.82
C HIS A 138 -24.74 1.92 -28.43
N PHE A 139 -23.71 1.49 -27.71
CA PHE A 139 -23.30 2.13 -26.45
C PHE A 139 -22.92 3.59 -26.65
N LEU A 140 -22.15 3.95 -27.70
CA LEU A 140 -21.74 5.30 -27.99
C LEU A 140 -22.94 6.22 -28.34
N GLU A 141 -23.97 5.68 -29.00
CA GLU A 141 -25.22 6.40 -29.27
C GLU A 141 -25.98 6.80 -27.99
N ILE A 142 -25.99 5.88 -26.99
CA ILE A 142 -26.64 6.09 -25.69
C ILE A 142 -25.81 7.00 -24.78
N ALA A 143 -24.50 6.80 -24.78
CA ALA A 143 -23.54 7.46 -23.88
C ALA A 143 -23.10 8.80 -24.39
N ASN A 144 -23.91 9.70 -24.77
CA ASN A 144 -23.64 11.06 -25.23
C ASN A 144 -22.12 11.38 -25.43
N ALA A 145 -21.67 11.67 -26.63
CA ALA A 145 -20.28 11.65 -27.14
C ALA A 145 -19.19 12.33 -26.26
N SER A 146 -19.56 13.12 -25.24
CA SER A 146 -18.62 13.86 -24.40
C SER A 146 -18.13 13.13 -23.16
N ASN A 147 -18.81 12.08 -22.67
CA ASN A 147 -18.50 11.41 -21.38
C ASN A 147 -18.38 9.88 -21.45
N TRP A 148 -18.35 9.28 -22.63
CA TRP A 148 -18.36 7.84 -22.79
C TRP A 148 -17.15 7.13 -22.13
N GLU A 149 -15.96 7.72 -22.15
CA GLU A 149 -14.78 7.18 -21.49
C GLU A 149 -14.97 7.08 -19.97
N GLU A 150 -15.53 8.11 -19.35
CA GLU A 150 -15.80 8.15 -17.92
C GLU A 150 -16.86 7.12 -17.53
N ILE A 151 -17.88 6.95 -18.34
CA ILE A 151 -18.93 5.93 -18.14
C ILE A 151 -18.31 4.54 -18.20
N ILE A 152 -17.47 4.25 -19.19
CA ILE A 152 -16.79 2.95 -19.31
C ILE A 152 -15.88 2.72 -18.10
N LEU A 153 -15.08 3.71 -17.69
CA LEU A 153 -14.22 3.59 -16.50
C LEU A 153 -15.04 3.29 -15.24
N LYS A 154 -16.20 3.92 -15.10
CA LYS A 154 -17.13 3.66 -13.99
C LYS A 154 -17.70 2.24 -14.05
N ILE A 155 -18.08 1.75 -15.23
CA ILE A 155 -18.53 0.37 -15.45
C ILE A 155 -17.41 -0.62 -15.08
N VAL A 156 -16.20 -0.41 -15.57
CA VAL A 156 -15.04 -1.27 -15.29
C VAL A 156 -14.70 -1.28 -13.79
N SER A 157 -14.79 -0.14 -13.11
CA SER A 157 -14.55 -0.08 -11.66
C SER A 157 -15.54 -0.91 -10.87
N LYS A 158 -16.76 -1.08 -11.39
CA LYS A 158 -17.84 -1.88 -10.80
C LYS A 158 -18.05 -3.24 -11.50
N ARG A 159 -17.03 -3.75 -12.24
CA ARG A 159 -17.14 -5.01 -13.00
C ARG A 159 -17.63 -6.22 -12.19
N HIS A 160 -17.38 -6.23 -10.87
CA HIS A 160 -17.87 -7.28 -9.98
C HIS A 160 -19.41 -7.39 -9.95
N VAL A 161 -20.12 -6.32 -10.29
CA VAL A 161 -21.59 -6.29 -10.39
C VAL A 161 -22.06 -7.10 -11.60
N PHE A 162 -21.24 -7.15 -12.67
CA PHE A 162 -21.56 -7.84 -13.93
C PHE A 162 -21.05 -9.30 -13.97
N SER A 163 -20.23 -9.72 -12.99
CA SER A 163 -19.62 -11.05 -12.94
C SER A 163 -20.60 -12.20 -12.58
N LYS A 164 -21.84 -11.88 -12.22
CA LYS A 164 -22.90 -12.85 -11.90
C LYS A 164 -24.17 -12.41 -12.63
N ASN A 165 -25.05 -13.39 -12.98
CA ASN A 165 -26.38 -13.08 -13.51
C ASN A 165 -27.19 -12.26 -12.51
N LYS A 166 -27.02 -10.95 -12.55
CA LYS A 166 -27.75 -10.01 -11.73
C LYS A 166 -28.90 -9.40 -12.50
N SER A 167 -30.01 -9.14 -11.81
CA SER A 167 -31.14 -8.46 -12.38
C SER A 167 -30.81 -7.01 -12.72
N ARG A 168 -31.58 -6.41 -13.64
CA ARG A 168 -31.44 -5.01 -14.01
C ARG A 168 -31.53 -4.06 -12.81
N VAL A 169 -32.35 -4.40 -11.80
CA VAL A 169 -32.52 -3.62 -10.56
C VAL A 169 -31.26 -3.64 -9.72
N GLU A 170 -30.65 -4.80 -9.50
CA GLU A 170 -29.40 -4.93 -8.72
C GLU A 170 -28.22 -4.23 -9.37
N ILE A 171 -28.18 -4.18 -10.71
CA ILE A 171 -27.17 -3.41 -11.44
C ILE A 171 -27.40 -1.92 -11.22
N PHE A 172 -28.64 -1.44 -11.33
CA PHE A 172 -28.97 -0.04 -11.15
C PHE A 172 -28.65 0.47 -9.74
N GLU A 173 -28.98 -0.30 -8.70
CA GLU A 173 -28.64 0.01 -7.30
C GLU A 173 -27.13 0.12 -7.04
N ALA A 174 -26.31 -0.62 -7.77
CA ALA A 174 -24.86 -0.56 -7.62
C ALA A 174 -24.22 0.72 -8.18
N PHE A 175 -24.94 1.50 -9.00
CA PHE A 175 -24.45 2.74 -9.63
C PHE A 175 -24.99 4.01 -8.96
N ASN A 176 -25.95 3.91 -8.08
CA ASN A 176 -26.45 4.98 -7.21
C ASN A 176 -25.71 4.98 -5.88
#